data_2508c375afbfdb4cb5ef855b215904bf
#
_entry.id   2508c375afbfdb4cb5ef855b215904bf
#
_cell.length_a   1.000
_cell.length_b   1.000
_cell.length_c   1.000
_cell.angle_alpha   90.00
_cell.angle_beta   90.00
_cell.angle_gamma   90.00
#
_symmetry.space_group_name_H-M   'P 1'
#
loop_
_entity.id
_entity.type
_entity.pdbx_description
1 polymer ?
#
loop_
_entity_poly.entity_id
_entity_poly.type
_entity_poly.pdbx_seq_one_letter_code
_entity_poly.pdbx_strand_id
1 'polypeptide(L)'
;YLITATNSGGASNAYLNITINDIVPSISYSQNEIVATIGVPISPHSIPTNSGGVVTDWEIFPNPGPHFHFNDANGVISGTPGALMPRNQFTIFANNSGGSSVAYVYVTINDTPPGTFSYNPVDMDLTLNQAMTPNTVSPSGGAVTSWEIAPDLPSGLNFGTSNGTIWGTPTSLMNLKTFTVWANNTGGSSSTSVTIIVNAEAPSISYTPDWFELTKDTAMSPTAIPTNTGGAIPSAVVASGIVASY
;
A
#
# COMPACT_ATOMS: atom_id res chain seq x y z
N TYR A 1 11.84 -38.03 -54.42
CA TYR A 1 12.50 -38.28 -55.74
C TYR A 1 12.36 -39.72 -56.09
N LEU A 2 11.94 -39.98 -57.35
CA LEU A 2 11.96 -41.33 -57.96
C LEU A 2 13.29 -41.51 -58.65
N ILE A 3 14.05 -42.49 -58.25
CA ILE A 3 15.30 -42.89 -58.90
C ILE A 3 15.04 -44.18 -59.68
N THR A 4 15.23 -44.12 -60.98
CA THR A 4 15.04 -45.29 -61.87
C THR A 4 16.39 -45.75 -62.38
N ALA A 5 16.76 -47.00 -62.17
CA ALA A 5 17.91 -47.67 -62.76
C ALA A 5 17.44 -48.59 -63.85
N THR A 6 18.02 -48.49 -65.05
CA THR A 6 17.61 -49.29 -66.26
C THR A 6 18.81 -49.96 -66.88
N ASN A 7 18.70 -51.21 -67.30
CA ASN A 7 19.66 -51.91 -68.09
C ASN A 7 18.95 -52.74 -69.17
N SER A 8 19.64 -53.59 -69.91
CA SER A 8 19.06 -54.44 -70.93
C SER A 8 18.11 -55.58 -70.45
N GLY A 9 18.14 -55.79 -69.11
CA GLY A 9 17.23 -56.75 -68.44
C GLY A 9 15.96 -56.15 -67.92
N GLY A 10 15.84 -54.78 -67.90
CA GLY A 10 14.68 -54.06 -67.39
C GLY A 10 15.01 -52.84 -66.57
N ALA A 11 13.98 -52.28 -65.88
CA ALA A 11 14.09 -51.08 -64.99
C ALA A 11 13.65 -51.45 -63.57
N SER A 12 14.31 -50.80 -62.54
CA SER A 12 13.97 -50.82 -61.13
C SER A 12 13.90 -49.40 -60.59
N ASN A 13 12.89 -49.20 -59.72
CA ASN A 13 12.62 -47.89 -59.13
C ASN A 13 12.88 -47.90 -57.63
N ALA A 14 13.50 -46.81 -57.12
CA ALA A 14 13.64 -46.52 -55.71
C ALA A 14 13.14 -45.11 -55.43
N TYR A 15 12.49 -44.90 -54.25
CA TYR A 15 12.08 -43.58 -53.79
C TYR A 15 13.07 -43.06 -52.77
N LEU A 16 13.54 -41.82 -52.95
CA LEU A 16 14.31 -41.06 -51.99
C LEU A 16 13.47 -39.91 -51.50
N ASN A 17 13.15 -39.91 -50.20
CA ASN A 17 12.50 -38.79 -49.56
C ASN A 17 13.57 -37.88 -48.92
N ILE A 18 13.52 -36.61 -49.24
CA ILE A 18 14.41 -35.58 -48.67
C ILE A 18 13.52 -34.54 -47.98
N THR A 19 13.76 -34.33 -46.72
CA THR A 19 13.15 -33.25 -45.96
C THR A 19 14.23 -32.20 -45.62
N ILE A 20 13.96 -30.93 -45.91
CA ILE A 20 14.82 -29.80 -45.55
C ILE A 20 14.05 -29.00 -44.55
N ASN A 21 14.57 -28.96 -43.33
CA ASN A 21 13.98 -28.16 -42.25
C ASN A 21 14.69 -26.82 -42.11
N ASP A 22 14.03 -25.85 -41.55
CA ASP A 22 14.60 -24.55 -41.19
C ASP A 22 15.66 -24.70 -40.09
N ILE A 23 16.47 -23.64 -39.90
CA ILE A 23 17.28 -23.49 -38.70
C ILE A 23 16.35 -23.25 -37.54
N VAL A 24 16.57 -23.88 -36.38
CA VAL A 24 15.79 -23.69 -35.18
C VAL A 24 15.83 -22.21 -34.74
N PRO A 25 14.73 -21.59 -34.29
CA PRO A 25 14.73 -20.28 -33.70
C PRO A 25 15.65 -20.19 -32.47
N SER A 26 16.11 -18.98 -32.12
CA SER A 26 16.87 -18.71 -30.89
C SER A 26 16.39 -17.39 -30.31
N ILE A 27 15.38 -17.47 -29.41
CA ILE A 27 14.69 -16.31 -28.90
C ILE A 27 15.18 -15.91 -27.49
N SER A 28 15.13 -14.61 -27.23
CA SER A 28 15.30 -14.05 -25.89
C SER A 28 14.50 -12.76 -25.71
N TYR A 29 14.16 -12.43 -24.47
CA TYR A 29 13.56 -11.17 -24.09
C TYR A 29 14.56 -10.38 -23.25
N SER A 30 14.87 -9.15 -23.65
CA SER A 30 15.73 -8.25 -22.88
C SER A 30 15.05 -7.80 -21.58
N GLN A 31 13.71 -7.69 -21.61
CA GLN A 31 12.86 -7.42 -20.47
C GLN A 31 12.08 -8.71 -20.11
N ASN A 32 12.70 -9.56 -19.31
CA ASN A 32 12.11 -10.81 -18.84
C ASN A 32 11.44 -10.74 -17.47
N GLU A 33 11.54 -9.59 -16.79
CA GLU A 33 10.77 -9.23 -15.58
C GLU A 33 9.89 -8.04 -15.91
N ILE A 34 8.58 -8.23 -15.90
CA ILE A 34 7.58 -7.20 -16.16
C ILE A 34 6.82 -6.95 -14.87
N VAL A 35 6.91 -5.72 -14.34
CA VAL A 35 6.07 -5.25 -13.24
C VAL A 35 5.13 -4.20 -13.79
N ALA A 36 3.84 -4.50 -13.80
CA ALA A 36 2.79 -3.66 -14.35
C ALA A 36 1.77 -3.26 -13.26
N THR A 37 0.99 -2.24 -13.54
CA THR A 37 -0.10 -1.77 -12.68
C THR A 37 -1.43 -2.02 -13.40
N ILE A 38 -2.43 -2.49 -12.65
CA ILE A 38 -3.78 -2.69 -13.17
C ILE A 38 -4.33 -1.39 -13.80
N GLY A 39 -4.97 -1.49 -14.96
CA GLY A 39 -5.52 -0.35 -15.68
C GLY A 39 -4.50 0.55 -16.38
N VAL A 40 -3.20 0.29 -16.24
CA VAL A 40 -2.12 1.05 -16.89
C VAL A 40 -1.49 0.23 -18.01
N PRO A 41 -1.38 0.75 -19.25
CA PRO A 41 -0.76 0.03 -20.34
C PRO A 41 0.69 -0.38 -20.03
N ILE A 42 1.07 -1.62 -20.34
CA ILE A 42 2.46 -2.10 -20.24
C ILE A 42 3.32 -1.27 -21.22
N SER A 43 4.31 -0.55 -20.70
CA SER A 43 5.22 0.28 -21.46
C SER A 43 6.63 0.27 -20.82
N PRO A 44 7.70 0.04 -21.58
CA PRO A 44 7.68 -0.41 -22.97
C PRO A 44 7.12 -1.82 -23.13
N HIS A 45 6.65 -2.15 -24.34
CA HIS A 45 6.29 -3.53 -24.67
C HIS A 45 7.51 -4.44 -24.60
N SER A 46 7.34 -5.64 -24.07
CA SER A 46 8.40 -6.65 -24.08
C SER A 46 8.45 -7.32 -25.45
N ILE A 47 9.51 -7.04 -26.19
CA ILE A 47 9.73 -7.49 -27.58
C ILE A 47 10.82 -8.54 -27.58
N PRO A 48 10.56 -9.74 -28.18
CA PRO A 48 11.61 -10.76 -28.31
C PRO A 48 12.64 -10.39 -29.38
N THR A 49 13.86 -10.86 -29.16
CA THR A 49 14.89 -10.94 -30.21
C THR A 49 15.04 -12.38 -30.66
N ASN A 50 15.30 -12.58 -31.94
CA ASN A 50 15.58 -13.90 -32.52
C ASN A 50 16.87 -13.87 -33.30
N SER A 51 17.83 -14.71 -32.95
CA SER A 51 19.12 -14.87 -33.64
C SER A 51 19.23 -16.17 -34.43
N GLY A 52 18.17 -17.02 -34.43
CA GLY A 52 18.09 -18.27 -35.17
C GLY A 52 17.28 -18.16 -36.46
N GLY A 53 16.64 -19.26 -36.85
CA GLY A 53 15.77 -19.33 -38.02
C GLY A 53 14.45 -18.55 -37.80
N VAL A 54 13.78 -18.27 -38.90
CA VAL A 54 12.50 -17.55 -38.90
C VAL A 54 11.47 -18.29 -38.01
N VAL A 55 10.79 -17.56 -37.15
CA VAL A 55 9.68 -18.13 -36.36
C VAL A 55 8.42 -18.11 -37.21
N THR A 56 7.75 -19.25 -37.27
CA THR A 56 6.48 -19.42 -38.00
C THR A 56 5.28 -19.46 -37.09
N ASP A 57 5.51 -19.74 -35.78
CA ASP A 57 4.43 -19.88 -34.79
C ASP A 57 4.97 -19.48 -33.40
N TRP A 58 4.19 -18.70 -32.68
CA TRP A 58 4.48 -18.25 -31.31
C TRP A 58 3.40 -18.71 -30.35
N GLU A 59 3.81 -19.29 -29.23
CA GLU A 59 2.90 -19.76 -28.19
C GLU A 59 3.34 -19.24 -26.83
N ILE A 60 2.39 -19.09 -25.91
CA ILE A 60 2.63 -18.75 -24.51
C ILE A 60 1.88 -19.69 -23.58
N PHE A 61 2.55 -20.15 -22.51
CA PHE A 61 1.96 -20.97 -21.46
C PHE A 61 2.41 -20.49 -20.06
N PRO A 62 1.48 -20.40 -19.09
CA PRO A 62 0.03 -20.53 -19.22
C PRO A 62 -0.60 -19.41 -20.05
N ASN A 63 -1.89 -19.53 -20.41
CA ASN A 63 -2.60 -18.46 -21.10
C ASN A 63 -2.69 -17.23 -20.18
N PRO A 64 -2.31 -16.02 -20.65
CA PRO A 64 -2.32 -14.80 -19.83
C PRO A 64 -3.72 -14.30 -19.44
N GLY A 65 -4.79 -14.76 -20.14
CA GLY A 65 -6.16 -14.33 -19.86
C GLY A 65 -6.34 -12.81 -19.89
N PRO A 66 -7.01 -12.21 -18.88
CA PRO A 66 -7.25 -10.76 -18.82
C PRO A 66 -6.06 -9.93 -18.31
N HIS A 67 -4.93 -10.59 -17.99
CA HIS A 67 -3.80 -9.92 -17.33
C HIS A 67 -2.98 -9.09 -18.30
N PHE A 68 -2.74 -9.61 -19.52
CA PHE A 68 -2.03 -8.89 -20.57
C PHE A 68 -2.31 -9.55 -21.94
N HIS A 69 -1.84 -8.93 -23.00
CA HIS A 69 -1.94 -9.43 -24.37
C HIS A 69 -0.61 -10.02 -24.83
N PHE A 70 -0.66 -11.23 -25.36
CA PHE A 70 0.44 -11.84 -26.09
C PHE A 70 0.08 -11.88 -27.58
N ASN A 71 0.98 -11.38 -28.43
CA ASN A 71 0.77 -11.37 -29.87
C ASN A 71 1.42 -12.62 -30.46
N ASP A 72 0.61 -13.58 -30.90
CA ASP A 72 1.01 -14.85 -31.50
C ASP A 72 1.64 -14.72 -32.90
N ALA A 73 1.57 -13.55 -33.53
CA ALA A 73 2.27 -13.29 -34.79
C ALA A 73 3.74 -12.89 -34.61
N ASN A 74 4.13 -12.34 -33.45
CA ASN A 74 5.49 -11.80 -33.27
C ASN A 74 6.06 -11.95 -31.86
N GLY A 75 5.36 -12.61 -30.95
CA GLY A 75 5.80 -12.84 -29.57
C GLY A 75 5.79 -11.62 -28.65
N VAL A 76 5.21 -10.50 -29.06
CA VAL A 76 5.22 -9.26 -28.27
C VAL A 76 4.23 -9.36 -27.10
N ILE A 77 4.69 -9.00 -25.90
CA ILE A 77 3.87 -8.82 -24.69
C ILE A 77 3.50 -7.37 -24.54
N SER A 78 2.21 -7.10 -24.42
CA SER A 78 1.64 -5.73 -24.39
C SER A 78 0.28 -5.74 -23.68
N GLY A 79 -0.44 -4.61 -23.76
CA GLY A 79 -1.84 -4.48 -23.31
C GLY A 79 -1.97 -3.73 -22.00
N THR A 80 -3.23 -3.61 -21.56
CA THR A 80 -3.60 -2.97 -20.29
C THR A 80 -4.13 -4.05 -19.36
N PRO A 81 -3.44 -4.36 -18.24
CA PRO A 81 -3.87 -5.41 -17.32
C PRO A 81 -5.26 -5.11 -16.75
N GLY A 82 -6.15 -6.10 -16.80
CA GLY A 82 -7.51 -6.02 -16.24
C GLY A 82 -7.68 -6.73 -14.90
N ALA A 83 -6.65 -7.44 -14.41
CA ALA A 83 -6.68 -8.16 -13.14
C ALA A 83 -5.30 -8.19 -12.49
N LEU A 84 -5.28 -8.23 -11.16
CA LEU A 84 -4.06 -8.39 -10.37
C LEU A 84 -3.45 -9.78 -10.60
N MET A 85 -2.12 -9.86 -10.54
CA MET A 85 -1.41 -11.12 -10.65
C MET A 85 -0.13 -11.08 -9.80
N PRO A 86 0.05 -12.00 -8.85
CA PRO A 86 1.34 -12.19 -8.19
C PRO A 86 2.38 -12.62 -9.23
N ARG A 87 3.67 -12.47 -8.91
CA ARG A 87 4.74 -12.87 -9.83
C ARG A 87 4.50 -14.29 -10.36
N ASN A 88 4.30 -14.39 -11.68
CA ASN A 88 4.04 -15.64 -12.38
C ASN A 88 5.00 -15.80 -13.54
N GLN A 89 5.44 -17.03 -13.79
CA GLN A 89 6.31 -17.38 -14.90
C GLN A 89 5.47 -17.79 -16.13
N PHE A 90 5.83 -17.21 -17.27
CA PHE A 90 5.30 -17.60 -18.58
C PHE A 90 6.42 -18.19 -19.43
N THR A 91 6.12 -19.29 -20.08
CA THR A 91 6.98 -19.95 -21.04
C THR A 91 6.52 -19.57 -22.42
N ILE A 92 7.42 -18.99 -23.22
CA ILE A 92 7.14 -18.61 -24.60
C ILE A 92 7.91 -19.54 -25.52
N PHE A 93 7.18 -20.10 -26.47
CA PHE A 93 7.71 -21.00 -27.49
C PHE A 93 7.74 -20.27 -28.84
N ALA A 94 8.82 -20.46 -29.56
CA ALA A 94 8.98 -19.98 -30.92
C ALA A 94 9.32 -21.19 -31.80
N ASN A 95 8.43 -21.51 -32.74
CA ASN A 95 8.45 -22.74 -33.51
C ASN A 95 8.70 -22.47 -34.99
N ASN A 96 9.36 -23.44 -35.65
CA ASN A 96 9.40 -23.58 -37.10
C ASN A 96 9.61 -25.06 -37.48
N SER A 97 9.80 -25.37 -38.78
CA SER A 97 10.02 -26.74 -39.24
C SER A 97 11.33 -27.37 -38.72
N GLY A 98 12.29 -26.57 -38.27
CA GLY A 98 13.54 -27.03 -37.68
C GLY A 98 13.44 -27.39 -36.20
N GLY A 99 12.41 -26.91 -35.51
CA GLY A 99 12.20 -27.18 -34.09
C GLY A 99 11.70 -25.97 -33.30
N SER A 100 11.85 -26.04 -31.99
CA SER A 100 11.31 -25.08 -31.03
C SER A 100 12.42 -24.44 -30.19
N SER A 101 12.28 -23.16 -29.87
CA SER A 101 13.09 -22.40 -28.89
C SER A 101 12.19 -21.88 -27.76
N VAL A 102 12.73 -21.76 -26.57
CA VAL A 102 11.99 -21.38 -25.36
C VAL A 102 12.62 -20.16 -24.69
N ALA A 103 11.77 -19.22 -24.25
CA ALA A 103 12.15 -18.14 -23.36
C ALA A 103 11.18 -18.06 -22.16
N TYR A 104 11.69 -17.53 -21.05
CA TYR A 104 10.90 -17.33 -19.83
C TYR A 104 10.74 -15.85 -19.55
N VAL A 105 9.48 -15.45 -19.27
CA VAL A 105 9.14 -14.10 -18.83
C VAL A 105 8.34 -14.19 -17.55
N TYR A 106 8.66 -13.33 -16.59
CA TYR A 106 7.97 -13.22 -15.31
C TYR A 106 7.16 -11.94 -15.31
N VAL A 107 5.89 -12.05 -14.94
CA VAL A 107 4.97 -10.90 -14.91
C VAL A 107 4.36 -10.78 -13.53
N THR A 108 4.35 -9.55 -13.02
CA THR A 108 3.65 -9.15 -11.80
C THR A 108 2.71 -8.00 -12.15
N ILE A 109 1.46 -8.05 -11.70
CA ILE A 109 0.49 -6.97 -11.89
C ILE A 109 -0.01 -6.52 -10.52
N ASN A 110 0.42 -5.33 -10.13
CA ASN A 110 0.10 -4.71 -8.87
C ASN A 110 -1.14 -3.81 -8.98
N ASP A 111 -1.71 -3.46 -7.82
CA ASP A 111 -2.77 -2.46 -7.73
C ASP A 111 -2.24 -1.05 -8.04
N THR A 112 -3.16 -0.11 -8.27
CA THR A 112 -2.84 1.32 -8.22
C THR A 112 -2.43 1.68 -6.79
N PRO A 113 -1.33 2.43 -6.56
CA PRO A 113 -0.96 2.84 -5.21
C PRO A 113 -2.07 3.64 -4.52
N PRO A 114 -2.19 3.59 -3.18
CA PRO A 114 -3.03 4.51 -2.44
C PRO A 114 -2.63 5.96 -2.73
N GLY A 115 -3.60 6.84 -2.91
CA GLY A 115 -3.38 8.26 -3.10
C GLY A 115 -3.19 9.02 -1.78
N THR A 116 -3.10 10.34 -1.87
CA THR A 116 -2.95 11.21 -0.71
C THR A 116 -4.19 11.16 0.20
N PHE A 117 -3.97 11.28 1.49
CA PHE A 117 -4.99 11.37 2.53
C PHE A 117 -4.52 12.26 3.69
N SER A 118 -5.46 12.70 4.52
CA SER A 118 -5.18 13.47 5.73
C SER A 118 -6.22 13.16 6.80
N TYR A 119 -5.83 13.36 8.05
CA TYR A 119 -6.74 13.35 9.19
C TYR A 119 -7.42 14.72 9.34
N ASN A 120 -8.61 14.72 9.91
CA ASN A 120 -9.31 15.94 10.30
C ASN A 120 -9.97 15.76 11.68
N PRO A 121 -9.40 16.39 12.74
CA PRO A 121 -8.23 17.28 12.74
C PRO A 121 -6.90 16.55 12.51
N VAL A 122 -5.91 17.25 11.95
CA VAL A 122 -4.53 16.77 11.82
C VAL A 122 -3.77 16.89 13.13
N ASP A 123 -4.11 17.91 13.92
CA ASP A 123 -3.57 18.16 15.25
C ASP A 123 -4.63 17.78 16.29
N MET A 124 -4.36 16.75 17.07
CA MET A 124 -5.26 16.23 18.10
C MET A 124 -4.83 16.68 19.48
N ASP A 125 -5.60 17.60 20.08
CA ASP A 125 -5.46 18.01 21.47
C ASP A 125 -6.45 17.22 22.33
N LEU A 126 -5.94 16.26 23.08
CA LEU A 126 -6.72 15.30 23.84
C LEU A 126 -6.60 15.57 25.34
N THR A 127 -7.63 15.20 26.07
CA THR A 127 -7.66 15.30 27.53
C THR A 127 -7.54 13.91 28.15
N LEU A 128 -6.68 13.79 29.16
CA LEU A 128 -6.49 12.54 29.92
C LEU A 128 -7.82 12.01 30.44
N ASN A 129 -8.04 10.70 30.29
CA ASN A 129 -9.24 9.96 30.69
C ASN A 129 -10.55 10.39 30.00
N GLN A 130 -10.49 11.22 28.97
CA GLN A 130 -11.66 11.56 28.15
C GLN A 130 -11.60 10.84 26.80
N ALA A 131 -12.71 10.20 26.41
CA ALA A 131 -12.79 9.49 25.14
C ALA A 131 -12.74 10.50 23.97
N MET A 132 -11.88 10.26 23.01
CA MET A 132 -11.83 11.06 21.79
C MET A 132 -12.90 10.63 20.78
N THR A 133 -13.33 11.55 19.95
CA THR A 133 -14.11 11.21 18.75
C THR A 133 -13.17 10.46 17.79
N PRO A 134 -13.59 9.28 17.26
CA PRO A 134 -12.78 8.56 16.30
C PRO A 134 -12.38 9.44 15.09
N ASN A 135 -11.09 9.50 14.80
CA ASN A 135 -10.56 10.25 13.66
C ASN A 135 -10.30 9.27 12.51
N THR A 136 -11.02 9.44 11.41
CA THR A 136 -11.04 8.54 10.27
C THR A 136 -10.40 9.16 9.05
N VAL A 137 -9.93 8.32 8.13
CA VAL A 137 -9.30 8.73 6.88
C VAL A 137 -9.93 8.02 5.69
N SER A 138 -9.86 8.66 4.53
CA SER A 138 -10.30 8.09 3.25
C SER A 138 -9.32 8.53 2.16
N PRO A 139 -8.34 7.70 1.81
CA PRO A 139 -7.41 8.00 0.72
C PRO A 139 -8.10 7.92 -0.64
N SER A 140 -7.57 8.65 -1.59
CA SER A 140 -7.85 8.47 -3.02
C SER A 140 -6.99 7.33 -3.60
N GLY A 141 -7.10 7.06 -4.90
CA GLY A 141 -6.26 6.06 -5.58
C GLY A 141 -6.72 4.62 -5.37
N GLY A 142 -5.77 3.69 -5.31
CA GLY A 142 -6.07 2.27 -5.14
C GLY A 142 -6.54 1.91 -3.74
N ALA A 143 -7.25 0.79 -3.64
CA ALA A 143 -7.77 0.28 -2.37
C ALA A 143 -6.64 -0.02 -1.39
N VAL A 144 -6.78 0.42 -0.14
CA VAL A 144 -5.80 0.15 0.91
C VAL A 144 -6.02 -1.25 1.48
N THR A 145 -4.97 -2.04 1.55
CA THR A 145 -5.01 -3.40 2.11
C THR A 145 -4.51 -3.48 3.54
N SER A 146 -3.64 -2.54 3.94
CA SER A 146 -3.14 -2.45 5.32
C SER A 146 -2.75 -1.02 5.68
N TRP A 147 -2.85 -0.73 6.99
CA TRP A 147 -2.47 0.54 7.57
C TRP A 147 -1.43 0.33 8.66
N GLU A 148 -0.51 1.28 8.76
CA GLU A 148 0.54 1.28 9.77
C GLU A 148 0.66 2.66 10.40
N ILE A 149 1.11 2.73 11.64
CA ILE A 149 1.42 3.97 12.34
C ILE A 149 2.73 3.82 13.10
N ALA A 150 3.55 4.84 13.06
CA ALA A 150 4.74 4.92 13.88
C ALA A 150 5.01 6.36 14.37
N PRO A 151 5.54 6.49 15.59
CA PRO A 151 5.74 5.47 16.61
C PRO A 151 4.42 4.95 17.19
N ASP A 152 4.46 3.99 18.12
CA ASP A 152 3.26 3.50 18.79
C ASP A 152 2.51 4.63 19.50
N LEU A 153 1.17 4.55 19.48
CA LEU A 153 0.27 5.47 20.17
C LEU A 153 0.42 5.36 21.69
N PRO A 154 0.12 6.44 22.43
CA PRO A 154 0.12 6.39 23.88
C PRO A 154 -0.96 5.44 24.41
N SER A 155 -0.78 4.95 25.65
CA SER A 155 -1.71 4.05 26.31
C SER A 155 -3.15 4.60 26.29
N GLY A 156 -4.09 3.73 25.96
CA GLY A 156 -5.51 4.04 25.85
C GLY A 156 -5.98 4.51 24.48
N LEU A 157 -5.06 4.88 23.57
CA LEU A 157 -5.39 5.09 22.16
C LEU A 157 -5.14 3.83 21.34
N ASN A 158 -5.92 3.67 20.29
CA ASN A 158 -5.88 2.53 19.38
C ASN A 158 -5.77 2.99 17.93
N PHE A 159 -5.23 2.13 17.10
CA PHE A 159 -5.11 2.34 15.65
C PHE A 159 -5.71 1.17 14.87
N GLY A 160 -6.53 1.49 13.86
CA GLY A 160 -7.16 0.50 12.99
C GLY A 160 -6.26 0.10 11.83
N THR A 161 -5.63 -1.05 11.91
CA THR A 161 -4.77 -1.58 10.85
C THR A 161 -5.52 -1.95 9.57
N SER A 162 -6.85 -1.99 9.60
CA SER A 162 -7.70 -2.24 8.44
C SER A 162 -8.33 -0.98 7.83
N ASN A 163 -8.41 0.13 8.57
CA ASN A 163 -9.13 1.35 8.13
C ASN A 163 -8.44 2.67 8.48
N GLY A 164 -7.27 2.65 9.13
CA GLY A 164 -6.51 3.85 9.50
C GLY A 164 -7.16 4.71 10.58
N THR A 165 -8.22 4.27 11.25
CA THR A 165 -8.90 5.05 12.28
C THR A 165 -8.03 5.14 13.54
N ILE A 166 -8.00 6.33 14.18
CA ILE A 166 -7.44 6.54 15.52
C ILE A 166 -8.60 6.80 16.47
N TRP A 167 -8.65 6.06 17.60
CA TRP A 167 -9.72 6.19 18.61
C TRP A 167 -9.25 5.75 19.99
N GLY A 168 -10.03 6.05 21.01
CA GLY A 168 -9.81 5.54 22.35
C GLY A 168 -9.94 6.61 23.44
N THR A 169 -9.41 6.28 24.62
CA THR A 169 -9.37 7.15 25.80
C THR A 169 -7.94 7.15 26.31
N PRO A 170 -7.16 8.24 26.15
CA PRO A 170 -5.79 8.25 26.59
C PRO A 170 -5.69 8.16 28.11
N THR A 171 -4.82 7.28 28.60
CA THR A 171 -4.63 7.01 30.04
C THR A 171 -3.29 7.52 30.60
N SER A 172 -2.49 8.19 29.78
CA SER A 172 -1.25 8.83 30.17
C SER A 172 -1.08 10.19 29.51
N LEU A 173 -0.48 11.15 30.24
CA LEU A 173 -0.11 12.45 29.67
C LEU A 173 0.96 12.25 28.59
N MET A 174 0.93 13.09 27.57
CA MET A 174 1.92 13.08 26.51
C MET A 174 2.19 14.48 25.98
N ASN A 175 3.44 14.88 25.88
CA ASN A 175 3.83 16.09 25.16
C ASN A 175 3.52 15.94 23.66
N LEU A 176 3.39 17.06 22.96
CA LEU A 176 3.16 17.08 21.54
C LEU A 176 4.14 16.13 20.80
N LYS A 177 3.59 15.18 20.07
CA LYS A 177 4.35 14.17 19.32
C LYS A 177 3.75 13.96 17.94
N THR A 178 4.61 13.79 16.95
CA THR A 178 4.23 13.51 15.58
C THR A 178 4.22 12.01 15.34
N PHE A 179 3.19 11.53 14.66
CA PHE A 179 3.01 10.16 14.21
C PHE A 179 2.89 10.15 12.70
N THR A 180 3.54 9.20 12.05
CA THR A 180 3.38 8.97 10.61
C THR A 180 2.47 7.77 10.41
N VAL A 181 1.52 7.91 9.50
CA VAL A 181 0.57 6.86 9.13
C VAL A 181 0.79 6.52 7.67
N TRP A 182 0.84 5.22 7.37
CA TRP A 182 0.99 4.68 6.01
C TRP A 182 -0.26 3.90 5.62
N ALA A 183 -0.67 4.11 4.38
CA ALA A 183 -1.68 3.35 3.67
C ALA A 183 -0.98 2.51 2.60
N ASN A 184 -1.13 1.19 2.63
CA ASN A 184 -0.36 0.26 1.79
C ASN A 184 -1.27 -0.62 0.95
N ASN A 185 -0.79 -0.97 -0.25
CA ASN A 185 -1.29 -2.07 -1.08
C ASN A 185 -0.15 -2.64 -1.94
N THR A 186 -0.43 -3.58 -2.85
CA THR A 186 0.59 -4.18 -3.73
C THR A 186 1.20 -3.19 -4.71
N GLY A 187 0.52 -2.08 -5.00
CA GLY A 187 1.00 -1.01 -5.90
C GLY A 187 1.97 -0.05 -5.23
N GLY A 188 1.97 0.02 -3.90
CA GLY A 188 2.84 0.91 -3.15
C GLY A 188 2.24 1.43 -1.85
N SER A 189 2.81 2.53 -1.38
CA SER A 189 2.50 3.13 -0.09
C SER A 189 2.30 4.63 -0.23
N SER A 190 1.36 5.19 0.51
CA SER A 190 1.20 6.64 0.73
C SER A 190 1.22 6.93 2.21
N SER A 191 1.68 8.11 2.62
CA SER A 191 1.78 8.47 4.04
C SER A 191 1.32 9.88 4.33
N THR A 192 0.90 10.10 5.57
CA THR A 192 0.61 11.41 6.15
C THR A 192 1.09 11.47 7.60
N SER A 193 1.17 12.67 8.16
CA SER A 193 1.51 12.86 9.56
C SER A 193 0.31 13.41 10.32
N VAL A 194 0.24 13.05 11.60
CA VAL A 194 -0.72 13.57 12.58
C VAL A 194 0.04 13.91 13.87
N THR A 195 -0.35 14.99 14.54
CA THR A 195 0.22 15.34 15.84
C THR A 195 -0.78 15.08 16.96
N ILE A 196 -0.29 14.60 18.09
CA ILE A 196 -1.11 14.30 19.26
C ILE A 196 -0.42 14.90 20.50
N ILE A 197 -1.21 15.57 21.33
CA ILE A 197 -0.87 15.97 22.70
C ILE A 197 -1.95 15.45 23.64
N VAL A 198 -1.57 15.01 24.84
CA VAL A 198 -2.54 14.59 25.87
C VAL A 198 -2.30 15.46 27.11
N ASN A 199 -3.22 16.36 27.39
CA ASN A 199 -3.21 17.28 28.50
C ASN A 199 -3.99 16.74 29.70
N ALA A 200 -3.64 17.21 30.89
CA ALA A 200 -4.48 17.01 32.07
C ALA A 200 -5.81 17.74 31.90
N GLU A 201 -6.86 17.23 32.53
CA GLU A 201 -8.11 17.96 32.65
C GLU A 201 -7.89 19.27 33.42
N ALA A 202 -8.51 20.37 32.97
CA ALA A 202 -8.44 21.65 33.65
C ALA A 202 -9.10 21.54 35.03
N PRO A 203 -8.51 22.17 36.08
CA PRO A 203 -9.17 22.25 37.36
C PRO A 203 -10.49 23.03 37.26
N SER A 204 -11.51 22.58 37.99
CA SER A 204 -12.79 23.27 38.13
C SER A 204 -13.08 23.46 39.61
N ILE A 205 -12.82 24.63 40.11
CA ILE A 205 -12.94 24.95 41.53
C ILE A 205 -14.18 25.76 41.81
N SER A 206 -14.80 25.48 42.95
CA SER A 206 -15.94 26.23 43.48
C SER A 206 -15.85 26.35 44.99
N TYR A 207 -16.45 27.41 45.53
CA TYR A 207 -16.63 27.61 46.97
C TYR A 207 -18.10 27.56 47.30
N THR A 208 -18.42 26.95 48.46
CA THR A 208 -19.79 26.97 48.98
C THR A 208 -19.72 27.26 50.49
N PRO A 209 -20.17 28.42 50.95
CA PRO A 209 -20.72 29.55 50.16
C PRO A 209 -19.66 30.25 49.32
N ASP A 210 -20.05 30.95 48.25
CA ASP A 210 -19.21 31.71 47.32
C ASP A 210 -19.05 33.18 47.73
N TRP A 211 -19.69 33.60 48.81
CA TRP A 211 -19.61 34.92 49.40
C TRP A 211 -19.53 34.85 50.92
N PHE A 212 -18.87 35.84 51.54
CA PHE A 212 -18.70 35.98 52.97
C PHE A 212 -18.98 37.40 53.39
N GLU A 213 -19.73 37.55 54.49
CA GLU A 213 -19.88 38.81 55.19
C GLU A 213 -18.91 38.81 56.37
N LEU A 214 -17.99 39.74 56.39
CA LEU A 214 -16.96 39.81 57.40
C LEU A 214 -17.12 41.08 58.25
N THR A 215 -16.84 40.97 59.56
CA THR A 215 -16.85 42.09 60.48
C THR A 215 -15.42 42.60 60.65
N LYS A 216 -15.24 43.95 60.59
CA LYS A 216 -13.97 44.57 60.80
C LYS A 216 -13.40 44.15 62.18
N ASP A 217 -12.10 43.94 62.22
CA ASP A 217 -11.31 43.57 63.42
C ASP A 217 -11.72 42.22 64.06
N THR A 218 -12.49 41.38 63.35
CA THR A 218 -12.87 40.03 63.78
C THR A 218 -12.12 39.02 62.89
N ALA A 219 -11.40 38.08 63.54
CA ALA A 219 -10.72 37.04 62.80
C ALA A 219 -11.72 36.15 62.03
N MET A 220 -11.50 35.99 60.74
CA MET A 220 -12.28 35.02 59.93
C MET A 220 -11.99 33.61 60.39
N SER A 221 -13.02 32.84 60.65
CA SER A 221 -12.87 31.41 60.84
C SER A 221 -12.69 30.75 59.49
N PRO A 222 -11.69 29.89 59.26
CA PRO A 222 -11.53 29.21 57.98
C PRO A 222 -12.67 28.19 57.76
N THR A 223 -13.68 28.62 57.05
CA THR A 223 -14.92 27.85 56.93
C THR A 223 -15.22 27.32 55.52
N ALA A 224 -14.47 27.74 54.51
CA ALA A 224 -14.70 27.28 53.19
C ALA A 224 -13.46 26.61 52.61
N ILE A 225 -13.58 25.34 52.28
CA ILE A 225 -12.60 24.58 51.52
C ILE A 225 -13.12 24.54 50.09
N PRO A 226 -12.31 24.96 49.10
CA PRO A 226 -12.76 24.83 47.71
C PRO A 226 -12.95 23.35 47.33
N THR A 227 -14.03 23.07 46.62
CA THR A 227 -14.20 21.80 45.95
C THR A 227 -13.63 21.88 44.54
N ASN A 228 -12.89 20.86 44.12
CA ASN A 228 -12.38 20.73 42.76
C ASN A 228 -13.04 19.52 42.13
N THR A 229 -13.81 19.73 41.05
CA THR A 229 -14.47 18.67 40.28
C THR A 229 -13.75 18.42 38.92
N GLY A 230 -12.71 19.17 38.61
CA GLY A 230 -11.89 18.99 37.44
C GLY A 230 -10.55 18.29 37.72
N GLY A 231 -9.57 18.53 36.89
CA GLY A 231 -8.24 17.94 36.99
C GLY A 231 -7.52 18.30 38.29
N ALA A 232 -6.55 17.50 38.65
CA ALA A 232 -5.76 17.68 39.89
C ALA A 232 -5.03 19.03 39.92
N ILE A 233 -5.08 19.72 41.05
CA ILE A 233 -4.33 20.93 41.28
C ILE A 233 -2.99 20.56 41.93
N PRO A 234 -1.85 20.86 41.29
CA PRO A 234 -0.56 20.67 41.93
C PRO A 234 -0.45 21.51 43.21
N SER A 235 0.08 20.95 44.29
CA SER A 235 0.18 21.57 45.62
C SER A 235 0.98 22.90 45.69
N ALA A 236 1.53 23.38 44.59
CA ALA A 236 2.39 24.58 44.51
C ALA A 236 1.67 25.85 44.01
N VAL A 237 0.38 25.84 43.77
CA VAL A 237 -0.37 27.03 43.36
C VAL A 237 -0.82 27.78 44.60
N VAL A 238 0.00 28.69 45.09
CA VAL A 238 -0.36 29.65 46.13
C VAL A 238 -1.20 30.74 45.49
N ALA A 239 -2.44 30.93 45.98
CA ALA A 239 -3.25 32.08 45.60
C ALA A 239 -2.51 33.38 45.97
N SER A 240 -2.16 34.18 44.99
CA SER A 240 -1.68 35.54 45.22
C SER A 240 -2.83 36.41 45.76
N GLY A 241 -2.62 36.93 46.91
CA GLY A 241 -3.23 37.99 47.64
C GLY A 241 -4.67 38.46 47.35
N ILE A 242 -5.50 38.42 48.38
CA ILE A 242 -6.74 39.19 48.47
C ILE A 242 -6.33 40.68 48.49
N VAL A 243 -6.59 41.38 47.39
CA VAL A 243 -6.53 42.86 47.41
C VAL A 243 -7.85 43.36 47.96
N ALA A 244 -7.88 43.71 49.23
CA ALA A 244 -9.01 44.43 49.79
C ALA A 244 -8.98 45.88 49.24
N SER A 245 -9.93 46.22 48.39
CA SER A 245 -10.26 47.62 48.09
C SER A 245 -11.17 48.16 49.13
N TYR A 246 -10.70 49.21 49.81
CA TYR A 246 -11.50 49.97 50.77
C TYR A 246 -12.43 50.97 50.04
#